data_7db72bf2a60c19aff6308976328ab53f
#
_entry.id   7db72bf2a60c19aff6308976328ab53f
#
_cell.length_a   1.000
_cell.length_b   1.000
_cell.length_c   1.000
_cell.angle_alpha   90.00
_cell.angle_beta   90.00
_cell.angle_gamma   90.00
#
_symmetry.space_group_name_H-M   'P 1'
#
loop_
_entity.id
_entity.type
_entity.pdbx_description
1 polymer ?
#
loop_
_entity_poly.entity_id
_entity_poly.type
_entity_poly.pdbx_seq_one_letter_code
_entity_poly.pdbx_strand_id
1 'polypeptide(L)'
;KTLKEILEVATAFERTAHEFYTALIPRVSEHVRGLVEELAAEELEHIRLFTELAARPDIAAEINREIIPPVDDQVFSSYVHQPVMGESPTDQTILQYALFREYAAMEQYRELALNTEPGPVHDLFQYLAREEYRHKRELEKTYDRIVRREGV
;
A
#
# COMPACT_ATOMS: atom_id res chain seq x y z
N LYS A 1 8.08 -18.50 -3.32
CA LYS A 1 7.01 -18.33 -2.33
C LYS A 1 5.69 -18.82 -2.88
N THR A 2 4.84 -19.32 -2.01
CA THR A 2 3.48 -19.73 -2.38
C THR A 2 2.60 -18.48 -2.51
N LEU A 3 1.50 -18.64 -3.21
CA LEU A 3 0.50 -17.57 -3.31
C LEU A 3 0.02 -17.15 -1.92
N LYS A 4 -0.19 -18.12 -1.01
CA LYS A 4 -0.59 -17.85 0.37
C LYS A 4 0.39 -16.90 1.08
N GLU A 5 1.69 -17.20 0.98
CA GLU A 5 2.73 -16.37 1.60
C GLU A 5 2.75 -14.96 1.03
N ILE A 6 2.60 -14.84 -0.28
CA ILE A 6 2.57 -13.53 -0.95
C ILE A 6 1.36 -12.72 -0.50
N LEU A 7 0.18 -13.34 -0.44
CA LEU A 7 -1.03 -12.65 0.00
C LEU A 7 -0.96 -12.25 1.48
N GLU A 8 -0.35 -13.07 2.32
CA GLU A 8 -0.15 -12.75 3.74
C GLU A 8 0.75 -11.52 3.93
N VAL A 9 1.87 -11.47 3.19
CA VAL A 9 2.79 -10.33 3.26
C VAL A 9 2.13 -9.06 2.73
N ALA A 10 1.43 -9.16 1.61
CA ALA A 10 0.71 -8.01 1.03
C ALA A 10 -0.37 -7.51 1.99
N THR A 11 -1.12 -8.40 2.61
CA THR A 11 -2.15 -8.04 3.59
C THR A 11 -1.54 -7.36 4.81
N ALA A 12 -0.41 -7.88 5.32
CA ALA A 12 0.30 -7.26 6.43
C ALA A 12 0.78 -5.85 6.07
N PHE A 13 1.29 -5.67 4.85
CA PHE A 13 1.70 -4.36 4.34
C PHE A 13 0.53 -3.37 4.35
N GLU A 14 -0.64 -3.78 3.82
CA GLU A 14 -1.82 -2.92 3.77
C GLU A 14 -2.37 -2.61 5.17
N ARG A 15 -2.33 -3.59 6.07
CA ARG A 15 -2.78 -3.38 7.46
C ARG A 15 -1.90 -2.37 8.17
N THR A 16 -0.58 -2.46 7.99
CA THR A 16 0.36 -1.50 8.57
C THR A 16 0.11 -0.09 8.02
N ALA A 17 -0.18 0.02 6.72
CA ALA A 17 -0.52 1.30 6.10
C ALA A 17 -1.81 1.87 6.68
N HIS A 18 -2.84 1.05 6.81
CA HIS A 18 -4.12 1.48 7.38
C HIS A 18 -3.93 2.00 8.81
N GLU A 19 -3.19 1.27 9.64
CA GLU A 19 -2.89 1.67 11.02
C GLU A 19 -2.08 2.97 11.06
N PHE A 20 -1.09 3.09 10.18
CA PHE A 20 -0.25 4.28 10.07
C PHE A 20 -1.08 5.52 9.76
N TYR A 21 -1.88 5.46 8.69
CA TYR A 21 -2.71 6.61 8.29
C TYR A 21 -3.77 6.93 9.34
N THR A 22 -4.42 5.91 9.90
CA THR A 22 -5.45 6.12 10.93
C THR A 22 -4.87 6.84 12.16
N ALA A 23 -3.67 6.45 12.60
CA ALA A 23 -3.01 7.07 13.75
C ALA A 23 -2.60 8.52 13.47
N LEU A 24 -2.39 8.89 12.22
CA LEU A 24 -1.98 10.24 11.83
C LEU A 24 -3.14 11.22 11.70
N ILE A 25 -4.36 10.75 11.51
CA ILE A 25 -5.53 11.63 11.29
C ILE A 25 -5.61 12.77 12.31
N PRO A 26 -5.51 12.53 13.63
CA PRO A 26 -5.58 13.61 14.61
C PRO A 26 -4.29 14.42 14.73
N ARG A 27 -3.21 14.01 14.09
CA ARG A 27 -1.88 14.62 14.22
C ARG A 27 -1.47 15.49 13.05
N VAL A 28 -2.09 15.30 11.88
CA VAL A 28 -1.78 16.10 10.70
C VAL A 28 -2.59 17.39 10.69
N SER A 29 -2.12 18.39 9.94
CA SER A 29 -2.86 19.62 9.78
C SER A 29 -4.13 19.38 8.97
N GLU A 30 -5.09 20.32 9.05
CA GLU A 30 -6.34 20.21 8.32
C GLU A 30 -6.12 20.19 6.79
N HIS A 31 -4.99 20.72 6.30
CA HIS A 31 -4.68 20.76 4.87
C HIS A 31 -4.40 19.38 4.27
N VAL A 32 -3.97 18.42 5.07
CA VAL A 32 -3.67 17.06 4.62
C VAL A 32 -4.58 16.01 5.22
N ARG A 33 -5.43 16.39 6.18
CA ARG A 33 -6.28 15.44 6.91
C ARG A 33 -7.21 14.65 5.99
N GLY A 34 -7.87 15.33 5.06
CA GLY A 34 -8.79 14.69 4.12
C GLY A 34 -8.11 13.61 3.29
N LEU A 35 -6.89 13.87 2.84
CA LEU A 35 -6.10 12.90 2.08
C LEU A 35 -5.72 11.70 2.95
N VAL A 36 -5.29 11.94 4.18
CA VAL A 36 -4.90 10.85 5.10
C VAL A 36 -6.10 9.98 5.45
N GLU A 37 -7.27 10.58 5.67
CA GLU A 37 -8.53 9.84 5.90
C GLU A 37 -8.88 8.96 4.71
N GLU A 38 -8.77 9.50 3.50
CA GLU A 38 -9.03 8.77 2.26
C GLU A 38 -8.07 7.60 2.12
N LEU A 39 -6.77 7.83 2.34
CA LEU A 39 -5.77 6.77 2.27
C LEU A 39 -6.04 5.65 3.28
N ALA A 40 -6.39 6.02 4.53
CA ALA A 40 -6.73 5.04 5.55
C ALA A 40 -7.90 4.15 5.13
N ALA A 41 -8.95 4.75 4.58
CA ALA A 41 -10.14 4.03 4.12
C ALA A 41 -9.82 3.11 2.94
N GLU A 42 -9.00 3.58 1.99
CA GLU A 42 -8.63 2.79 0.81
C GLU A 42 -7.72 1.60 1.16
N GLU A 43 -6.81 1.77 2.12
CA GLU A 43 -5.99 0.64 2.57
C GLU A 43 -6.85 -0.44 3.25
N LEU A 44 -7.88 -0.06 3.97
CA LEU A 44 -8.83 -1.01 4.55
C LEU A 44 -9.60 -1.76 3.46
N GLU A 45 -9.98 -1.07 2.38
CA GLU A 45 -10.62 -1.69 1.22
C GLU A 45 -9.69 -2.70 0.54
N HIS A 46 -8.40 -2.39 0.43
CA HIS A 46 -7.41 -3.32 -0.14
C HIS A 46 -7.33 -4.61 0.68
N ILE A 47 -7.36 -4.50 2.01
CA ILE A 47 -7.38 -5.67 2.90
C ILE A 47 -8.62 -6.53 2.63
N ARG A 48 -9.77 -5.88 2.46
CA ARG A 48 -11.03 -6.57 2.15
C ARG A 48 -10.93 -7.33 0.83
N LEU A 49 -10.33 -6.71 -0.19
CA LEU A 49 -10.14 -7.34 -1.50
C LEU A 49 -9.26 -8.60 -1.41
N PHE A 50 -8.17 -8.53 -0.64
CA PHE A 50 -7.32 -9.71 -0.43
C PHE A 50 -8.05 -10.81 0.31
N THR A 51 -8.84 -10.47 1.33
CA THR A 51 -9.62 -11.43 2.10
C THR A 51 -10.65 -12.14 1.21
N GLU A 52 -11.35 -11.38 0.37
CA GLU A 52 -12.32 -11.95 -0.57
C GLU A 52 -11.66 -12.83 -1.61
N LEU A 53 -10.51 -12.41 -2.13
CA LEU A 53 -9.77 -13.20 -3.11
C LEU A 53 -9.36 -14.55 -2.51
N ALA A 54 -8.78 -14.54 -1.31
CA ALA A 54 -8.32 -15.76 -0.65
C ALA A 54 -9.46 -16.71 -0.32
N ALA A 55 -10.68 -16.21 -0.12
CA ALA A 55 -11.86 -17.01 0.21
C ALA A 55 -12.53 -17.62 -1.02
N ARG A 56 -12.15 -17.24 -2.24
CA ARG A 56 -12.74 -17.81 -3.45
C ARG A 56 -12.34 -19.30 -3.56
N PRO A 57 -13.29 -20.20 -3.88
CA PRO A 57 -12.97 -21.63 -3.98
C PRO A 57 -11.87 -21.95 -4.99
N ASP A 58 -11.84 -21.25 -6.14
CA ASP A 58 -10.81 -21.44 -7.16
C ASP A 58 -9.42 -21.02 -6.68
N ILE A 59 -9.35 -19.95 -5.88
CA ILE A 59 -8.10 -19.48 -5.32
C ILE A 59 -7.67 -20.34 -4.12
N ALA A 60 -8.61 -20.73 -3.26
CA ALA A 60 -8.32 -21.61 -2.12
C ALA A 60 -7.70 -22.94 -2.57
N ALA A 61 -8.09 -23.43 -3.75
CA ALA A 61 -7.52 -24.65 -4.32
C ALA A 61 -6.06 -24.47 -4.77
N GLU A 62 -5.64 -23.23 -5.07
CA GLU A 62 -4.30 -22.91 -5.57
C GLU A 62 -3.43 -22.18 -4.55
N ILE A 63 -3.94 -21.98 -3.34
CA ILE A 63 -3.30 -21.08 -2.36
C ILE A 63 -1.87 -21.53 -1.97
N ASN A 64 -1.58 -22.81 -2.04
CA ASN A 64 -0.27 -23.37 -1.70
C ASN A 64 0.62 -23.57 -2.91
N ARG A 65 0.21 -23.09 -4.09
CA ARG A 65 0.99 -23.19 -5.31
C ARG A 65 2.15 -22.20 -5.30
N GLU A 66 3.32 -22.65 -5.72
CA GLU A 66 4.48 -21.77 -5.87
C GLU A 66 4.30 -20.80 -7.04
N ILE A 67 4.69 -19.56 -6.85
CA ILE A 67 4.77 -18.57 -7.91
C ILE A 67 6.11 -18.73 -8.61
N ILE A 68 6.09 -18.92 -9.91
CA ILE A 68 7.28 -19.14 -10.74
C ILE A 68 7.28 -18.13 -11.89
N PRO A 69 8.32 -17.30 -12.06
CA PRO A 69 9.53 -17.22 -11.23
C PRO A 69 9.24 -16.67 -9.83
N PRO A 70 10.09 -16.98 -8.85
CA PRO A 70 9.93 -16.45 -7.50
C PRO A 70 9.95 -14.94 -7.50
N VAL A 71 9.07 -14.34 -6.70
CA VAL A 71 8.96 -12.89 -6.56
C VAL A 71 9.59 -12.47 -5.24
N ASP A 72 10.42 -11.43 -5.30
CA ASP A 72 11.01 -10.82 -4.12
C ASP A 72 10.00 -9.87 -3.48
N ASP A 73 9.62 -10.12 -2.25
CA ASP A 73 8.67 -9.29 -1.50
C ASP A 73 9.33 -8.50 -0.37
N GLN A 74 10.65 -8.31 -0.42
CA GLN A 74 11.38 -7.56 0.60
C GLN A 74 10.88 -6.13 0.74
N VAL A 75 10.40 -5.53 -0.34
CA VAL A 75 9.85 -4.18 -0.31
C VAL A 75 8.65 -4.14 0.63
N PHE A 76 7.71 -5.08 0.50
CA PHE A 76 6.59 -5.18 1.43
C PHE A 76 7.06 -5.48 2.85
N SER A 77 7.98 -6.44 3.00
CA SER A 77 8.50 -6.85 4.31
C SER A 77 9.13 -5.70 5.08
N SER A 78 9.80 -4.77 4.40
CA SER A 78 10.43 -3.63 5.04
C SER A 78 9.43 -2.60 5.58
N TYR A 79 8.16 -2.66 5.15
CA TYR A 79 7.12 -1.73 5.57
C TYR A 79 6.06 -2.36 6.49
N VAL A 80 6.24 -3.60 6.95
CA VAL A 80 5.26 -4.23 7.85
C VAL A 80 5.33 -3.74 9.29
N HIS A 81 6.38 -2.98 9.62
CA HIS A 81 6.54 -2.38 10.95
C HIS A 81 6.20 -0.91 10.89
N GLN A 82 5.60 -0.40 11.98
CA GLN A 82 5.29 1.02 12.08
C GLN A 82 6.59 1.84 12.12
N PRO A 83 6.66 2.97 11.40
CA PRO A 83 7.84 3.82 11.44
C PRO A 83 7.94 4.59 12.75
N VAL A 84 9.16 4.94 13.12
CA VAL A 84 9.40 5.85 14.24
C VAL A 84 9.46 7.27 13.67
N MET A 85 8.40 8.03 13.89
CA MET A 85 8.23 9.37 13.30
C MET A 85 8.56 10.50 14.26
N GLY A 86 8.93 10.19 15.51
CA GLY A 86 9.13 11.18 16.54
C GLY A 86 7.81 11.66 17.15
N GLU A 87 7.88 12.61 18.09
CA GLU A 87 6.71 13.07 18.83
C GLU A 87 5.81 14.02 18.03
N SER A 88 6.42 14.82 17.15
CA SER A 88 5.69 15.84 16.39
C SER A 88 6.21 15.89 14.94
N PRO A 89 5.94 14.86 14.14
CA PRO A 89 6.37 14.89 12.73
C PRO A 89 5.65 15.99 11.97
N THR A 90 6.36 16.65 11.04
CA THR A 90 5.77 17.68 10.19
C THR A 90 4.96 17.04 9.07
N ASP A 91 4.05 17.83 8.48
CA ASP A 91 3.29 17.37 7.30
C ASP A 91 4.24 16.92 6.19
N GLN A 92 5.34 17.65 5.95
CA GLN A 92 6.33 17.28 4.92
C GLN A 92 6.93 15.90 5.21
N THR A 93 7.36 15.64 6.44
CA THR A 93 7.94 14.35 6.83
C THR A 93 6.95 13.22 6.64
N ILE A 94 5.70 13.41 7.05
CA ILE A 94 4.63 12.44 6.91
C ILE A 94 4.36 12.13 5.43
N LEU A 95 4.24 13.18 4.62
CA LEU A 95 3.97 13.04 3.19
C LEU A 95 5.13 12.37 2.46
N GLN A 96 6.38 12.67 2.83
CA GLN A 96 7.56 12.01 2.26
C GLN A 96 7.53 10.51 2.55
N TYR A 97 7.25 10.12 3.78
CA TYR A 97 7.15 8.71 4.14
C TYR A 97 6.03 8.04 3.36
N ALA A 98 4.87 8.68 3.28
CA ALA A 98 3.73 8.16 2.54
C ALA A 98 4.06 7.98 1.05
N LEU A 99 4.76 8.96 0.44
CA LEU A 99 5.18 8.88 -0.95
C LEU A 99 6.09 7.67 -1.22
N PHE A 100 7.09 7.45 -0.37
CA PHE A 100 7.98 6.30 -0.52
C PHE A 100 7.21 4.99 -0.38
N ARG A 101 6.29 4.93 0.56
CA ARG A 101 5.47 3.76 0.81
C ARG A 101 4.58 3.43 -0.38
N GLU A 102 3.88 4.42 -0.91
CA GLU A 102 2.97 4.22 -2.05
C GLU A 102 3.74 3.89 -3.33
N TYR A 103 4.89 4.53 -3.54
CA TYR A 103 5.75 4.20 -4.67
C TYR A 103 6.25 2.75 -4.58
N ALA A 104 6.70 2.33 -3.40
CA ALA A 104 7.17 0.97 -3.17
C ALA A 104 6.05 -0.05 -3.43
N ALA A 105 4.84 0.25 -2.95
CA ALA A 105 3.66 -0.58 -3.18
C ALA A 105 3.33 -0.71 -4.66
N MET A 106 3.33 0.42 -5.39
CA MET A 106 3.06 0.43 -6.82
C MET A 106 4.03 -0.48 -7.58
N GLU A 107 5.33 -0.34 -7.32
CA GLU A 107 6.36 -1.15 -7.98
C GLU A 107 6.21 -2.64 -7.63
N GLN A 108 5.94 -2.94 -6.36
CA GLN A 108 5.79 -4.33 -5.92
C GLN A 108 4.56 -4.99 -6.54
N TYR A 109 3.43 -4.30 -6.57
CA TYR A 109 2.21 -4.85 -7.19
C TYR A 109 2.37 -5.00 -8.71
N ARG A 110 3.08 -4.08 -9.34
CA ARG A 110 3.39 -4.19 -10.77
C ARG A 110 4.22 -5.45 -11.04
N GLU A 111 5.24 -5.68 -10.24
CA GLU A 111 6.10 -6.88 -10.38
C GLU A 111 5.29 -8.16 -10.14
N LEU A 112 4.45 -8.18 -9.11
CA LEU A 112 3.59 -9.33 -8.83
C LEU A 112 2.64 -9.61 -9.99
N ALA A 113 2.06 -8.57 -10.59
CA ALA A 113 1.17 -8.73 -11.75
C ALA A 113 1.93 -9.33 -12.93
N LEU A 114 3.16 -8.88 -13.18
CA LEU A 114 3.98 -9.39 -14.28
C LEU A 114 4.34 -10.88 -14.10
N ASN A 115 4.39 -11.36 -12.88
CA ASN A 115 4.79 -12.73 -12.54
C ASN A 115 3.63 -13.66 -12.21
N THR A 116 2.39 -13.23 -12.45
CA THR A 116 1.20 -14.07 -12.26
C THR A 116 0.50 -14.28 -13.60
N GLU A 117 -0.06 -15.49 -13.77
CA GLU A 117 -0.81 -15.82 -14.97
C GLU A 117 -2.13 -15.06 -15.02
N PRO A 118 -2.70 -14.81 -16.22
CA PRO A 118 -4.01 -14.18 -16.33
C PRO A 118 -5.05 -14.85 -15.45
N GLY A 119 -5.81 -14.06 -14.70
CA GLY A 119 -6.82 -14.55 -13.79
C GLY A 119 -7.08 -13.57 -12.66
N PRO A 120 -7.89 -13.96 -11.67
CA PRO A 120 -8.29 -13.07 -10.58
C PRO A 120 -7.13 -12.49 -9.76
N VAL A 121 -6.09 -13.28 -9.52
CA VAL A 121 -4.90 -12.82 -8.76
C VAL A 121 -4.16 -11.75 -9.54
N HIS A 122 -3.89 -12.02 -10.81
CA HIS A 122 -3.25 -11.08 -11.72
C HIS A 122 -4.03 -9.78 -11.81
N ASP A 123 -5.35 -9.88 -12.01
CA ASP A 123 -6.23 -8.73 -12.14
C ASP A 123 -6.22 -7.87 -10.88
N LEU A 124 -6.20 -8.50 -9.71
CA LEU A 124 -6.15 -7.75 -8.45
C LEU A 124 -4.82 -7.01 -8.30
N PHE A 125 -3.69 -7.65 -8.61
CA PHE A 125 -2.39 -6.99 -8.52
C PHE A 125 -2.29 -5.82 -9.49
N GLN A 126 -2.82 -5.95 -10.71
CA GLN A 126 -2.87 -4.84 -11.68
C GLN A 126 -3.73 -3.69 -11.15
N TYR A 127 -4.89 -4.01 -10.59
CA TYR A 127 -5.78 -3.00 -10.01
C TYR A 127 -5.07 -2.25 -8.88
N LEU A 128 -4.41 -2.98 -7.97
CA LEU A 128 -3.71 -2.37 -6.84
C LEU A 128 -2.53 -1.50 -7.31
N ALA A 129 -1.79 -1.94 -8.33
CA ALA A 129 -0.70 -1.14 -8.90
C ALA A 129 -1.22 0.21 -9.41
N ARG A 130 -2.39 0.22 -10.08
CA ARG A 130 -3.02 1.45 -10.56
C ARG A 130 -3.52 2.32 -9.41
N GLU A 131 -4.08 1.71 -8.37
CA GLU A 131 -4.55 2.43 -7.18
C GLU A 131 -3.40 3.10 -6.45
N GLU A 132 -2.28 2.39 -6.27
CA GLU A 132 -1.10 2.95 -5.60
C GLU A 132 -0.47 4.07 -6.45
N TYR A 133 -0.50 3.96 -7.78
CA TYR A 133 -0.06 5.03 -8.68
C TYR A 133 -0.93 6.29 -8.48
N ARG A 134 -2.24 6.12 -8.38
CA ARG A 134 -3.17 7.25 -8.14
C ARG A 134 -2.89 7.91 -6.79
N HIS A 135 -2.69 7.12 -5.73
CA HIS A 135 -2.32 7.63 -4.41
C HIS A 135 -1.02 8.42 -4.46
N LYS A 136 -0.02 7.86 -5.15
CA LYS A 136 1.28 8.51 -5.34
C LYS A 136 1.10 9.89 -5.97
N ARG A 137 0.29 9.99 -7.02
CA ARG A 137 0.02 11.25 -7.72
C ARG A 137 -0.66 12.27 -6.79
N GLU A 138 -1.62 11.85 -6.01
CA GLU A 138 -2.30 12.72 -5.06
C GLU A 138 -1.35 13.22 -3.96
N LEU A 139 -0.50 12.33 -3.47
CA LEU A 139 0.52 12.70 -2.48
C LEU A 139 1.53 13.68 -3.04
N GLU A 140 1.98 13.49 -4.28
CA GLU A 140 2.89 14.42 -4.95
C GLU A 140 2.29 15.82 -5.06
N LYS A 141 1.04 15.91 -5.48
CA LYS A 141 0.33 17.19 -5.59
C LYS A 141 0.21 17.88 -4.24
N THR A 142 -0.13 17.13 -3.21
CA THR A 142 -0.27 17.65 -1.85
C THR A 142 1.07 18.10 -1.30
N TYR A 143 2.12 17.31 -1.52
CA TYR A 143 3.47 17.64 -1.09
C TYR A 143 3.95 18.94 -1.74
N ASP A 144 3.78 19.09 -3.06
CA ASP A 144 4.17 20.30 -3.79
C ASP A 144 3.45 21.52 -3.25
N ARG A 145 2.16 21.41 -2.97
CA ARG A 145 1.36 22.51 -2.42
C ARG A 145 1.87 22.93 -1.04
N ILE A 146 2.20 21.95 -0.18
CA ILE A 146 2.69 22.21 1.18
C ILE A 146 4.09 22.88 1.11
N VAL A 147 4.98 22.38 0.28
CA VAL A 147 6.32 22.94 0.10
C VAL A 147 6.25 24.39 -0.35
N ARG A 148 5.45 24.72 -1.37
CA ARG A 148 5.29 26.10 -1.85
C ARG A 148 4.70 27.00 -0.78
N ARG A 149 3.70 26.50 -0.04
CA ARG A 149 3.04 27.25 1.01
C ARG A 149 3.96 27.61 2.15
N GLU A 150 4.89 26.72 2.49
CA GLU A 150 5.86 26.94 3.55
C GLU A 150 7.08 27.74 3.09
N GLY A 151 7.14 28.11 1.82
CA GLY A 151 8.23 28.90 1.26
C GLY A 151 9.54 28.13 1.10
N VAL A 152 9.43 26.82 0.91
CA VAL A 152 10.59 25.92 0.85
C VAL A 152 10.85 25.49 -0.59
#